data_c7efc626915f10c87b69122aa3ae1514
#
_entry.id   c7efc626915f10c87b69122aa3ae1514
#
_cell.length_a   1.000
_cell.length_b   1.000
_cell.length_c   1.000
_cell.angle_alpha   90.00
_cell.angle_beta   90.00
_cell.angle_gamma   90.00
#
_symmetry.space_group_name_H-M   'P 1'
#
loop_
_entity.id
_entity.type
_entity.pdbx_description
1 polymer ?
#
loop_
_entity_poly.entity_id
_entity_poly.type
_entity_poly.pdbx_seq_one_letter_code
_entity_poly.pdbx_strand_id
1 'polypeptide(L)'
;STELRVLNTQLIYALFFRLSSNWHFVRMASTLVLWCVLIASYGVLCRVMGCKKSFGVTALLLAAPVSESYFRFVLAGVYYVPHLAIAFAALALNEAYFKAKPDRKKFWLVVSVLLALVAGLGGPREIIALYAPLGLVAAAELVRERNNETKRQQFIYAAFVGASALIGYALNRLVLARIYTFLTWGGLGFMLADGARIKEIFYSFLTLYGAAKEIAGSTFLFVLSVAWIVLTIGCIVYAYTHKVSEGYRRLAGFVSAGYVVYILLYFLTWMTFNERYGLLNTVLSVPLFAVALKEVRVKEHVKKAVTAVFLAAVAAGCVLLLVRMDGVDETLEKRVIADKMVAEGYENGYATFWNGNVMTELSGGKIQMWVWSDATWDQHGTDVDAMYQWLQLTSHDTERPTGKVFVLFSREEFGNNPWKQNLQPEDVIYESEEYVVMGYPDYNTMKATLEKDL
;
A
#
# COMPACT_ATOMS: atom_id res chain seq x y z
N SER A 1 -11.88 -5.15 8.76
CA SER A 1 -11.33 -4.06 7.91
C SER A 1 -11.74 -2.70 8.47
N THR A 2 -10.91 -1.69 8.29
CA THR A 2 -11.24 -0.31 8.70
C THR A 2 -12.25 0.36 7.77
N GLU A 3 -12.43 -0.18 6.57
CA GLU A 3 -13.34 0.29 5.53
C GLU A 3 -13.53 -0.76 4.45
N LEU A 4 -14.67 -0.75 3.78
CA LEU A 4 -14.89 -1.59 2.61
C LEU A 4 -14.18 -0.96 1.41
N ARG A 5 -13.23 -1.66 0.81
CA ARG A 5 -12.54 -1.25 -0.40
C ARG A 5 -13.17 -1.94 -1.60
N VAL A 6 -13.84 -1.17 -2.43
CA VAL A 6 -14.54 -1.70 -3.61
C VAL A 6 -13.54 -2.14 -4.69
N LEU A 7 -12.49 -1.36 -4.91
CA LEU A 7 -11.39 -1.72 -5.82
C LEU A 7 -10.16 -2.10 -5.00
N ASN A 8 -9.95 -3.38 -4.83
CA ASN A 8 -8.81 -3.89 -4.07
C ASN A 8 -8.25 -5.18 -4.68
N THR A 9 -7.11 -5.62 -4.18
CA THR A 9 -6.43 -6.86 -4.61
C THR A 9 -7.27 -8.10 -4.34
N GLN A 10 -8.04 -8.12 -3.25
CA GLN A 10 -8.84 -9.26 -2.83
C GLN A 10 -9.90 -9.65 -3.88
N LEU A 11 -10.42 -8.73 -4.67
CA LEU A 11 -11.35 -9.06 -5.77
C LEU A 11 -10.69 -9.98 -6.81
N ILE A 12 -9.44 -9.73 -7.14
CA ILE A 12 -8.68 -10.55 -8.10
C ILE A 12 -8.34 -11.90 -7.45
N TYR A 13 -7.90 -11.91 -6.18
CA TYR A 13 -7.68 -13.15 -5.45
C TYR A 13 -8.96 -14.00 -5.37
N ALA A 14 -10.09 -13.41 -4.99
CA ALA A 14 -11.38 -14.11 -4.91
C ALA A 14 -11.81 -14.72 -6.25
N LEU A 15 -11.50 -14.06 -7.37
CA LEU A 15 -11.77 -14.62 -8.70
C LEU A 15 -10.95 -15.89 -8.94
N PHE A 16 -9.64 -15.85 -8.65
CA PHE A 16 -8.77 -17.01 -8.87
C PHE A 16 -9.01 -18.12 -7.87
N PHE A 17 -9.45 -17.85 -6.63
CA PHE A 17 -9.88 -18.88 -5.68
C PHE A 17 -11.12 -19.65 -6.14
N ARG A 18 -11.95 -19.09 -7.01
CA ARG A 18 -13.04 -19.83 -7.66
C ARG A 18 -12.54 -20.79 -8.73
N LEU A 19 -11.33 -20.61 -9.24
CA LEU A 19 -10.73 -21.43 -10.28
C LEU A 19 -9.77 -22.49 -9.72
N SER A 20 -9.16 -22.25 -8.56
CA SER A 20 -8.16 -23.13 -7.96
C SER A 20 -8.10 -22.95 -6.44
N SER A 21 -7.96 -24.06 -5.72
CA SER A 21 -7.65 -24.07 -4.29
C SER A 21 -6.15 -23.97 -3.99
N ASN A 22 -5.29 -23.96 -5.00
CA ASN A 22 -3.85 -23.82 -4.83
C ASN A 22 -3.49 -22.34 -4.57
N TRP A 23 -3.18 -22.01 -3.34
CA TRP A 23 -2.86 -20.66 -2.88
C TRP A 23 -1.66 -20.05 -3.62
N HIS A 24 -0.63 -20.84 -3.90
CA HIS A 24 0.55 -20.36 -4.64
C HIS A 24 0.18 -19.94 -6.07
N PHE A 25 -0.58 -20.78 -6.77
CA PHE A 25 -1.10 -20.44 -8.10
C PHE A 25 -1.97 -19.17 -8.07
N VAL A 26 -2.92 -19.10 -7.12
CA VAL A 26 -3.81 -17.94 -6.96
C VAL A 26 -3.02 -16.67 -6.74
N ARG A 27 -2.00 -16.69 -5.87
CA ARG A 27 -1.13 -15.55 -5.59
C ARG A 27 -0.37 -15.11 -6.83
N MET A 28 0.30 -16.03 -7.53
CA MET A 28 1.07 -15.71 -8.74
C MET A 28 0.18 -15.17 -9.86
N ALA A 29 -0.94 -15.81 -10.14
CA ALA A 29 -1.88 -15.38 -11.18
C ALA A 29 -2.48 -14.00 -10.88
N SER A 30 -2.88 -13.76 -9.64
CA SER A 30 -3.41 -12.48 -9.19
C SER A 30 -2.36 -11.37 -9.29
N THR A 31 -1.13 -11.63 -8.89
CA THR A 31 0.00 -10.69 -8.99
C THR A 31 0.24 -10.32 -10.45
N LEU A 32 0.27 -11.29 -11.35
CA LEU A 32 0.48 -11.05 -12.79
C LEU A 32 -0.64 -10.17 -13.38
N VAL A 33 -1.90 -10.46 -13.06
CA VAL A 33 -3.04 -9.65 -13.54
C VAL A 33 -2.96 -8.23 -13.01
N LEU A 34 -2.66 -8.05 -11.72
CA LEU A 34 -2.53 -6.72 -11.12
C LEU A 34 -1.36 -5.94 -11.73
N TRP A 35 -0.25 -6.58 -12.04
CA TRP A 35 0.85 -5.98 -12.79
C TRP A 35 0.43 -5.53 -14.19
N CYS A 36 -0.33 -6.36 -14.91
CA CYS A 36 -0.88 -5.97 -16.21
C CYS A 36 -1.80 -4.75 -16.08
N VAL A 37 -2.63 -4.67 -15.03
CA VAL A 37 -3.50 -3.51 -14.77
C VAL A 37 -2.67 -2.26 -14.49
N LEU A 38 -1.60 -2.36 -13.69
CA LEU A 38 -0.69 -1.25 -13.40
C LEU A 38 -0.04 -0.71 -14.68
N ILE A 39 0.56 -1.58 -15.48
CA ILE A 39 1.26 -1.21 -16.70
C ILE A 39 0.28 -0.66 -17.76
N ALA A 40 -0.91 -1.27 -17.87
CA ALA A 40 -1.94 -0.79 -18.79
C ALA A 40 -2.45 0.61 -18.42
N SER A 41 -2.76 0.85 -17.14
CA SER A 41 -3.20 2.17 -16.67
C SER A 41 -2.13 3.24 -16.86
N TYR A 42 -0.88 2.91 -16.59
CA TYR A 42 0.26 3.78 -16.92
C TYR A 42 0.39 4.05 -18.42
N GLY A 43 0.24 3.02 -19.25
CA GLY A 43 0.26 3.15 -20.72
C GLY A 43 -0.83 4.07 -21.24
N VAL A 44 -2.05 4.00 -20.68
CA VAL A 44 -3.14 4.93 -21.00
C VAL A 44 -2.76 6.36 -20.66
N LEU A 45 -2.18 6.59 -19.47
CA LEU A 45 -1.69 7.92 -19.05
C LEU A 45 -0.63 8.44 -20.03
N CYS A 46 0.39 7.65 -20.36
CA CYS A 46 1.43 8.03 -21.33
C CYS A 46 0.85 8.33 -22.71
N ARG A 47 -0.19 7.58 -23.13
CA ARG A 47 -0.88 7.83 -24.41
C ARG A 47 -1.59 9.17 -24.40
N VAL A 48 -2.32 9.50 -23.36
CA VAL A 48 -3.08 10.74 -23.22
C VAL A 48 -2.13 11.93 -23.05
N MET A 49 -1.06 11.78 -22.28
CA MET A 49 0.01 12.79 -22.12
C MET A 49 0.84 12.99 -23.41
N GLY A 50 0.72 12.10 -24.37
CA GLY A 50 1.46 12.15 -25.64
C GLY A 50 2.93 11.75 -25.53
N CYS A 51 3.30 11.01 -24.50
CA CYS A 51 4.67 10.51 -24.27
C CYS A 51 4.84 9.00 -24.54
N LYS A 52 4.10 8.45 -25.51
CA LYS A 52 4.13 7.03 -25.87
C LYS A 52 5.54 6.47 -26.12
N LYS A 53 6.43 7.28 -26.74
CA LYS A 53 7.81 6.87 -27.04
C LYS A 53 8.65 6.63 -25.80
N SER A 54 8.32 7.31 -24.69
CA SER A 54 9.00 7.16 -23.40
C SER A 54 8.40 6.04 -22.56
N PHE A 55 7.21 5.51 -22.91
CA PHE A 55 6.49 4.52 -22.12
C PHE A 55 7.34 3.29 -21.81
N GLY A 56 7.92 2.62 -22.81
CA GLY A 56 8.67 1.37 -22.59
C GLY A 56 9.84 1.54 -21.65
N VAL A 57 10.60 2.63 -21.82
CA VAL A 57 11.76 2.96 -20.97
C VAL A 57 11.32 3.27 -19.53
N THR A 58 10.28 4.07 -19.34
CA THR A 58 9.86 4.46 -18.01
C THR A 58 8.99 3.41 -17.32
N ALA A 59 8.32 2.52 -18.07
CA ALA A 59 7.63 1.36 -17.50
C ALA A 59 8.59 0.40 -16.78
N LEU A 60 9.85 0.30 -17.23
CA LEU A 60 10.88 -0.46 -16.52
C LEU A 60 11.12 0.07 -15.10
N LEU A 61 10.93 1.38 -14.87
CA LEU A 61 11.07 1.97 -13.54
C LEU A 61 9.94 1.55 -12.59
N LEU A 62 8.76 1.18 -13.12
CA LEU A 62 7.69 0.60 -12.30
C LEU A 62 7.99 -0.84 -11.87
N ALA A 63 8.81 -1.55 -12.63
CA ALA A 63 9.28 -2.88 -12.27
C ALA A 63 10.51 -2.85 -11.35
N ALA A 64 11.11 -1.67 -11.17
CA ALA A 64 12.32 -1.50 -10.39
C ALA A 64 12.01 -1.23 -8.92
N PRO A 65 12.43 -2.08 -7.97
CA PRO A 65 12.28 -1.79 -6.56
C PRO A 65 13.18 -0.60 -6.18
N VAL A 66 12.55 0.54 -5.91
CA VAL A 66 13.25 1.76 -5.45
C VAL A 66 13.52 1.72 -3.95
N SER A 67 12.75 0.91 -3.21
CA SER A 67 12.90 0.69 -1.78
C SER A 67 12.31 -0.66 -1.39
N GLU A 68 12.62 -1.14 -0.20
CA GLU A 68 12.04 -2.37 0.37
C GLU A 68 10.51 -2.26 0.49
N SER A 69 9.98 -1.12 0.95
CA SER A 69 8.55 -0.87 1.00
C SER A 69 7.89 -0.93 -0.39
N TYR A 70 8.56 -0.41 -1.42
CA TYR A 70 8.06 -0.53 -2.78
C TYR A 70 8.02 -1.99 -3.23
N PHE A 71 9.08 -2.75 -2.98
CA PHE A 71 9.11 -4.18 -3.28
C PHE A 71 7.97 -4.92 -2.56
N ARG A 72 7.87 -4.77 -1.25
CA ARG A 72 6.88 -5.48 -0.42
C ARG A 72 5.43 -5.15 -0.81
N PHE A 73 5.10 -3.88 -1.04
CA PHE A 73 3.70 -3.44 -1.21
C PHE A 73 3.26 -3.26 -2.65
N VAL A 74 4.17 -3.11 -3.61
CA VAL A 74 3.83 -2.92 -5.02
C VAL A 74 4.24 -4.14 -5.85
N LEU A 75 5.46 -4.64 -5.70
CA LEU A 75 5.96 -5.71 -6.55
C LEU A 75 5.54 -7.10 -6.07
N ALA A 76 5.81 -7.46 -4.83
CA ALA A 76 5.50 -8.77 -4.28
C ALA A 76 4.07 -8.86 -3.73
N GLY A 77 3.68 -7.91 -2.88
CA GLY A 77 2.37 -7.92 -2.23
C GLY A 77 1.22 -7.35 -3.05
N VAL A 78 1.51 -6.62 -4.13
CA VAL A 78 0.57 -5.94 -5.06
C VAL A 78 -0.57 -5.15 -4.39
N TYR A 79 -0.48 -4.95 -3.11
CA TYR A 79 -1.52 -4.30 -2.29
C TYR A 79 -1.80 -2.85 -2.70
N TYR A 80 -0.78 -2.13 -3.16
CA TYR A 80 -0.89 -0.74 -3.62
C TYR A 80 -1.21 -0.59 -5.11
N VAL A 81 -1.19 -1.68 -5.88
CA VAL A 81 -1.44 -1.62 -7.32
C VAL A 81 -2.80 -1.01 -7.68
N PRO A 82 -3.93 -1.35 -7.01
CA PRO A 82 -5.20 -0.69 -7.28
C PRO A 82 -5.15 0.83 -7.08
N HIS A 83 -4.49 1.31 -6.03
CA HIS A 83 -4.36 2.74 -5.74
C HIS A 83 -3.55 3.47 -6.83
N LEU A 84 -2.45 2.85 -7.28
CA LEU A 84 -1.61 3.38 -8.35
C LEU A 84 -2.36 3.39 -9.69
N ALA A 85 -3.10 2.33 -10.00
CA ALA A 85 -3.91 2.24 -11.21
C ALA A 85 -5.03 3.30 -11.22
N ILE A 86 -5.71 3.51 -10.09
CA ILE A 86 -6.71 4.58 -9.93
C ILE A 86 -6.06 5.94 -10.16
N ALA A 87 -4.87 6.20 -9.59
CA ALA A 87 -4.17 7.46 -9.75
C ALA A 87 -3.78 7.72 -11.22
N PHE A 88 -3.22 6.71 -11.91
CA PHE A 88 -2.91 6.83 -13.34
C PHE A 88 -4.15 7.06 -14.19
N ALA A 89 -5.24 6.33 -13.92
CA ALA A 89 -6.51 6.50 -14.61
C ALA A 89 -7.11 7.90 -14.37
N ALA A 90 -7.12 8.38 -13.14
CA ALA A 90 -7.64 9.71 -12.80
C ALA A 90 -6.84 10.83 -13.46
N LEU A 91 -5.50 10.73 -13.47
CA LEU A 91 -4.64 11.70 -14.18
C LEU A 91 -4.85 11.64 -15.70
N ALA A 92 -5.03 10.45 -16.27
CA ALA A 92 -5.35 10.28 -17.69
C ALA A 92 -6.70 10.90 -18.04
N LEU A 93 -7.72 10.69 -17.21
CA LEU A 93 -9.06 11.27 -17.39
C LEU A 93 -9.04 12.79 -17.25
N ASN A 94 -8.32 13.32 -16.27
CA ASN A 94 -8.10 14.76 -16.12
C ASN A 94 -7.50 15.37 -17.40
N GLU A 95 -6.45 14.79 -17.91
CA GLU A 95 -5.80 15.27 -19.13
C GLU A 95 -6.68 15.07 -20.37
N ALA A 96 -7.42 13.96 -20.46
CA ALA A 96 -8.37 13.70 -21.54
C ALA A 96 -9.51 14.74 -21.55
N TYR A 97 -10.03 15.13 -20.38
CA TYR A 97 -11.04 16.17 -20.24
C TYR A 97 -10.56 17.52 -20.84
N PHE A 98 -9.32 17.94 -20.50
CA PHE A 98 -8.78 19.22 -20.98
C PHE A 98 -8.39 19.21 -22.46
N LYS A 99 -8.09 18.04 -23.03
CA LYS A 99 -7.81 17.86 -24.46
C LYS A 99 -9.05 17.60 -25.29
N ALA A 100 -10.17 17.29 -24.66
CA ALA A 100 -11.40 16.93 -25.35
C ALA A 100 -12.04 18.11 -26.09
N LYS A 101 -12.67 17.82 -27.22
CA LYS A 101 -13.59 18.73 -27.87
C LYS A 101 -14.79 19.04 -26.95
N PRO A 102 -15.44 20.20 -27.09
CA PRO A 102 -16.53 20.61 -26.21
C PRO A 102 -17.66 19.57 -26.08
N ASP A 103 -18.02 18.91 -27.16
CA ASP A 103 -19.05 17.84 -27.22
C ASP A 103 -18.70 16.61 -26.36
N ARG A 104 -17.41 16.31 -26.18
CA ARG A 104 -16.92 15.17 -25.42
C ARG A 104 -16.53 15.49 -23.98
N LYS A 105 -16.43 16.75 -23.59
CA LYS A 105 -16.03 17.15 -22.23
C LYS A 105 -16.97 16.56 -21.17
N LYS A 106 -18.29 16.61 -21.42
CA LYS A 106 -19.29 16.06 -20.50
C LYS A 106 -19.07 14.55 -20.24
N PHE A 107 -18.77 13.79 -21.29
CA PHE A 107 -18.47 12.36 -21.17
C PHE A 107 -17.27 12.12 -20.24
N TRP A 108 -16.14 12.79 -20.49
CA TRP A 108 -14.95 12.63 -19.67
C TRP A 108 -15.15 13.10 -18.21
N LEU A 109 -15.94 14.14 -18.00
CA LEU A 109 -16.30 14.58 -16.65
C LEU A 109 -17.12 13.50 -15.92
N VAL A 110 -18.14 12.92 -16.56
CA VAL A 110 -18.97 11.87 -15.97
C VAL A 110 -18.11 10.66 -15.59
N VAL A 111 -17.24 10.20 -16.49
CA VAL A 111 -16.33 9.06 -16.19
C VAL A 111 -15.40 9.39 -15.04
N SER A 112 -14.87 10.63 -14.97
CA SER A 112 -14.01 11.06 -13.86
C SER A 112 -14.73 11.10 -12.52
N VAL A 113 -15.97 11.61 -12.52
CA VAL A 113 -16.84 11.67 -11.32
C VAL A 113 -17.17 10.27 -10.82
N LEU A 114 -17.49 9.34 -11.73
CA LEU A 114 -17.74 7.93 -11.36
C LEU A 114 -16.50 7.25 -10.79
N LEU A 115 -15.32 7.44 -11.41
CA LEU A 115 -14.07 6.92 -10.86
C LEU A 115 -13.78 7.51 -9.47
N ALA A 116 -14.01 8.82 -9.29
CA ALA A 116 -13.80 9.49 -8.01
C ALA A 116 -14.75 8.97 -6.92
N LEU A 117 -16.01 8.71 -7.26
CA LEU A 117 -16.99 8.11 -6.35
C LEU A 117 -16.52 6.73 -5.88
N VAL A 118 -16.11 5.88 -6.81
CA VAL A 118 -15.62 4.53 -6.50
C VAL A 118 -14.31 4.57 -5.71
N ALA A 119 -13.41 5.49 -6.03
CA ALA A 119 -12.18 5.72 -5.26
C ALA A 119 -12.49 6.13 -3.82
N GLY A 120 -13.43 7.07 -3.62
CA GLY A 120 -13.88 7.50 -2.29
C GLY A 120 -14.56 6.38 -1.49
N LEU A 121 -15.30 5.48 -2.14
CA LEU A 121 -15.82 4.26 -1.51
C LEU A 121 -14.72 3.35 -0.96
N GLY A 122 -13.49 3.45 -1.48
CA GLY A 122 -12.31 2.74 -0.99
C GLY A 122 -11.67 3.34 0.26
N GLY A 123 -12.21 4.43 0.81
CA GLY A 123 -11.68 5.08 2.01
C GLY A 123 -11.01 6.44 1.74
N PRO A 124 -10.35 7.06 2.73
CA PRO A 124 -9.82 8.43 2.62
C PRO A 124 -8.51 8.52 1.84
N ARG A 125 -7.86 7.40 1.51
CA ARG A 125 -6.52 7.39 0.93
C ARG A 125 -6.43 8.15 -0.39
N GLU A 126 -7.33 7.87 -1.34
CA GLU A 126 -7.36 8.54 -2.64
C GLU A 126 -7.81 10.00 -2.51
N ILE A 127 -8.63 10.32 -1.51
CA ILE A 127 -9.01 11.71 -1.23
C ILE A 127 -7.75 12.50 -0.87
N ILE A 128 -6.95 11.99 0.04
CA ILE A 128 -5.73 12.66 0.55
C ILE A 128 -4.62 12.65 -0.51
N ALA A 129 -4.33 11.50 -1.12
CA ALA A 129 -3.17 11.33 -1.98
C ALA A 129 -3.40 11.71 -3.44
N LEU A 130 -4.66 11.82 -3.89
CA LEU A 130 -5.01 12.11 -5.29
C LEU A 130 -5.87 13.35 -5.43
N TYR A 131 -7.05 13.41 -4.81
CA TYR A 131 -8.01 14.49 -5.06
C TYR A 131 -7.67 15.79 -4.32
N ALA A 132 -7.08 15.74 -3.13
CA ALA A 132 -6.59 16.92 -2.43
C ALA A 132 -5.45 17.62 -3.18
N PRO A 133 -4.37 16.92 -3.64
CA PRO A 133 -3.37 17.54 -4.50
C PRO A 133 -3.94 18.15 -5.78
N LEU A 134 -4.89 17.48 -6.44
CA LEU A 134 -5.55 17.99 -7.63
C LEU A 134 -6.31 19.28 -7.35
N GLY A 135 -7.04 19.33 -6.24
CA GLY A 135 -7.77 20.51 -5.79
C GLY A 135 -6.84 21.67 -5.44
N LEU A 136 -5.75 21.39 -4.73
CA LEU A 136 -4.77 22.40 -4.34
C LEU A 136 -4.11 23.07 -5.55
N VAL A 137 -3.68 22.27 -6.54
CA VAL A 137 -3.10 22.81 -7.78
C VAL A 137 -4.11 23.67 -8.52
N ALA A 138 -5.33 23.19 -8.68
CA ALA A 138 -6.39 23.92 -9.38
C ALA A 138 -6.74 25.24 -8.67
N ALA A 139 -6.81 25.23 -7.34
CA ALA A 139 -7.04 26.43 -6.53
C ALA A 139 -5.90 27.42 -6.63
N ALA A 140 -4.65 26.98 -6.51
CA ALA A 140 -3.47 27.83 -6.60
C ALA A 140 -3.35 28.50 -7.98
N GLU A 141 -3.61 27.74 -9.06
CA GLU A 141 -3.60 28.28 -10.42
C GLU A 141 -4.75 29.27 -10.64
N LEU A 142 -5.93 29.02 -10.10
CA LEU A 142 -7.06 29.94 -10.18
C LEU A 142 -6.75 31.25 -9.44
N VAL A 143 -6.13 31.20 -8.26
CA VAL A 143 -5.74 32.41 -7.49
C VAL A 143 -4.71 33.21 -8.26
N ARG A 144 -3.74 32.53 -8.91
CA ARG A 144 -2.69 33.19 -9.68
C ARG A 144 -3.24 33.85 -10.95
N GLU A 145 -4.20 33.23 -11.62
CA GLU A 145 -4.73 33.67 -12.91
C GLU A 145 -6.27 33.74 -12.86
N ARG A 146 -6.82 34.61 -12.02
CA ARG A 146 -8.27 34.70 -11.72
C ARG A 146 -9.17 34.88 -12.95
N ASN A 147 -8.68 35.59 -13.96
CA ASN A 147 -9.44 35.91 -15.17
C ASN A 147 -9.27 34.83 -16.29
N ASN A 148 -8.52 33.78 -16.03
CA ASN A 148 -8.28 32.73 -17.01
C ASN A 148 -9.39 31.69 -16.95
N GLU A 149 -10.23 31.65 -17.99
CA GLU A 149 -11.36 30.70 -18.07
C GLU A 149 -10.91 29.23 -18.01
N THR A 150 -9.73 28.90 -18.56
CA THR A 150 -9.18 27.54 -18.48
C THR A 150 -8.87 27.16 -17.03
N LYS A 151 -8.31 28.08 -16.22
CA LYS A 151 -8.00 27.83 -14.82
C LYS A 151 -9.28 27.69 -13.98
N ARG A 152 -10.30 28.48 -14.30
CA ARG A 152 -11.63 28.35 -13.70
C ARG A 152 -12.24 26.98 -14.00
N GLN A 153 -12.17 26.51 -15.24
CA GLN A 153 -12.64 25.17 -15.61
C GLN A 153 -11.84 24.05 -14.90
N GLN A 154 -10.52 24.22 -14.71
CA GLN A 154 -9.70 23.30 -13.93
C GLN A 154 -10.20 23.19 -12.47
N PHE A 155 -10.46 24.33 -11.83
CA PHE A 155 -10.98 24.35 -10.48
C PHE A 155 -12.37 23.70 -10.37
N ILE A 156 -13.28 24.03 -11.29
CA ILE A 156 -14.62 23.44 -11.36
C ILE A 156 -14.52 21.90 -11.52
N TYR A 157 -13.68 21.42 -12.43
CA TYR A 157 -13.46 19.98 -12.61
C TYR A 157 -12.93 19.33 -11.33
N ALA A 158 -11.90 19.92 -10.71
CA ALA A 158 -11.33 19.41 -9.46
C ALA A 158 -12.35 19.41 -8.31
N ALA A 159 -13.21 20.43 -8.25
CA ALA A 159 -14.30 20.49 -7.28
C ALA A 159 -15.33 19.35 -7.49
N PHE A 160 -15.73 19.07 -8.72
CA PHE A 160 -16.67 17.98 -9.01
C PHE A 160 -16.09 16.61 -8.65
N VAL A 161 -14.86 16.31 -9.05
CA VAL A 161 -14.25 15.01 -8.74
C VAL A 161 -13.93 14.89 -7.25
N GLY A 162 -13.47 15.97 -6.60
CA GLY A 162 -13.22 15.99 -5.16
C GLY A 162 -14.51 15.79 -4.35
N ALA A 163 -15.58 16.51 -4.69
CA ALA A 163 -16.90 16.32 -4.06
C ALA A 163 -17.43 14.90 -4.26
N SER A 164 -17.26 14.33 -5.46
CA SER A 164 -17.67 12.95 -5.72
C SER A 164 -16.89 11.94 -4.89
N ALA A 165 -15.58 12.13 -4.71
CA ALA A 165 -14.78 11.27 -3.84
C ALA A 165 -15.22 11.39 -2.36
N LEU A 166 -15.53 12.61 -1.89
CA LEU A 166 -16.07 12.82 -0.55
C LEU A 166 -17.44 12.17 -0.36
N ILE A 167 -18.31 12.23 -1.37
CA ILE A 167 -19.61 11.52 -1.36
C ILE A 167 -19.37 10.01 -1.28
N GLY A 168 -18.46 9.46 -2.06
CA GLY A 168 -18.09 8.04 -1.99
C GLY A 168 -17.62 7.64 -0.59
N TYR A 169 -16.78 8.44 0.04
CA TYR A 169 -16.32 8.21 1.41
C TYR A 169 -17.45 8.35 2.44
N ALA A 170 -18.33 9.33 2.28
CA ALA A 170 -19.50 9.47 3.15
C ALA A 170 -20.43 8.25 3.03
N LEU A 171 -20.68 7.74 1.82
CA LEU A 171 -21.45 6.51 1.61
C LEU A 171 -20.78 5.30 2.29
N ASN A 172 -19.44 5.18 2.21
CA ASN A 172 -18.73 4.13 2.92
C ASN A 172 -18.97 4.21 4.44
N ARG A 173 -18.83 5.41 5.04
CA ARG A 173 -18.96 5.61 6.49
C ARG A 173 -20.39 5.60 7.02
N LEU A 174 -21.35 6.10 6.25
CA LEU A 174 -22.73 6.28 6.72
C LEU A 174 -23.65 5.12 6.33
N VAL A 175 -23.38 4.45 5.21
CA VAL A 175 -24.23 3.37 4.68
C VAL A 175 -23.54 2.02 4.86
N LEU A 176 -22.35 1.84 4.30
CA LEU A 176 -21.68 0.53 4.34
C LEU A 176 -21.24 0.13 5.75
N ALA A 177 -20.87 1.09 6.59
CA ALA A 177 -20.55 0.83 8.00
C ALA A 177 -21.76 0.36 8.85
N ARG A 178 -22.99 0.46 8.33
CA ARG A 178 -24.18 -0.13 8.98
C ARG A 178 -24.42 -1.59 8.58
N ILE A 179 -23.83 -2.00 7.45
CA ILE A 179 -23.99 -3.35 6.89
C ILE A 179 -22.80 -4.23 7.31
N TYR A 180 -21.62 -3.63 7.40
CA TYR A 180 -20.36 -4.32 7.71
C TYR A 180 -19.74 -3.75 8.98
N THR A 181 -19.20 -4.62 9.82
CA THR A 181 -18.42 -4.20 10.99
C THR A 181 -17.03 -3.74 10.57
N PHE A 182 -16.71 -2.49 10.88
CA PHE A 182 -15.37 -1.93 10.64
C PHE A 182 -14.65 -1.71 11.96
N LEU A 183 -13.42 -2.16 12.03
CA LEU A 183 -12.50 -1.79 13.10
C LEU A 183 -12.12 -0.32 12.94
N THR A 184 -12.39 0.50 13.92
CA THR A 184 -11.98 1.91 13.92
C THR A 184 -10.64 2.04 14.62
N TRP A 185 -9.59 2.30 13.86
CA TRP A 185 -8.34 2.79 14.42
C TRP A 185 -8.52 4.25 14.83
N GLY A 186 -7.85 4.65 15.92
CA GLY A 186 -7.97 6.00 16.49
C GLY A 186 -7.94 7.10 15.42
N GLY A 187 -8.75 8.12 15.61
CA GLY A 187 -8.92 9.19 14.62
C GLY A 187 -7.61 9.96 14.38
N LEU A 188 -7.52 10.60 13.22
CA LEU A 188 -6.49 11.60 12.94
C LEU A 188 -6.72 12.81 13.88
N GLY A 189 -6.09 12.81 15.05
CA GLY A 189 -6.07 13.97 15.94
C GLY A 189 -5.18 15.06 15.37
N PHE A 190 -5.56 16.33 15.60
CA PHE A 190 -4.72 17.47 15.25
C PHE A 190 -3.54 17.56 16.23
N MET A 191 -2.33 17.73 15.71
CA MET A 191 -1.12 17.97 16.46
C MET A 191 -0.17 18.81 15.61
N LEU A 192 0.51 19.77 16.22
CA LEU A 192 1.59 20.49 15.56
C LEU A 192 2.92 19.75 15.83
N ALA A 193 3.70 19.51 14.79
CA ALA A 193 4.98 18.83 14.93
C ALA A 193 5.97 19.69 15.73
N ASP A 194 6.61 19.10 16.72
CA ASP A 194 7.77 19.65 17.41
C ASP A 194 9.09 19.37 16.63
N GLY A 195 10.21 19.83 17.18
CA GLY A 195 11.52 19.69 16.53
C GLY A 195 11.96 18.23 16.35
N ALA A 196 11.58 17.31 17.26
CA ALA A 196 11.90 15.89 17.17
C ALA A 196 11.08 15.26 16.03
N ARG A 197 9.79 15.55 15.97
CA ARG A 197 8.90 15.04 14.93
C ARG A 197 9.25 15.59 13.54
N ILE A 198 9.70 16.84 13.44
CA ILE A 198 10.19 17.39 12.16
C ILE A 198 11.38 16.56 11.65
N LYS A 199 12.34 16.20 12.49
CA LYS A 199 13.46 15.32 12.12
C LYS A 199 12.97 13.96 11.67
N GLU A 200 12.02 13.35 12.40
CA GLU A 200 11.38 12.09 12.05
C GLU A 200 10.71 12.17 10.66
N ILE A 201 9.95 13.24 10.37
CA ILE A 201 9.31 13.45 9.06
C ILE A 201 10.34 13.47 7.94
N PHE A 202 11.44 14.24 8.10
CA PHE A 202 12.50 14.31 7.10
C PHE A 202 13.22 12.98 6.92
N TYR A 203 13.58 12.30 8.00
CA TYR A 203 14.20 10.98 7.95
C TYR A 203 13.29 9.97 7.26
N SER A 204 12.04 9.96 7.61
CA SER A 204 11.00 9.11 7.06
C SER A 204 10.74 9.38 5.57
N PHE A 205 10.83 10.64 5.16
CA PHE A 205 10.75 10.99 3.75
C PHE A 205 11.94 10.42 2.94
N LEU A 206 13.14 10.43 3.49
CA LEU A 206 14.30 9.80 2.88
C LEU A 206 14.14 8.26 2.81
N THR A 207 13.60 7.67 3.87
CA THR A 207 13.31 6.23 3.95
C THR A 207 12.34 5.77 2.85
N LEU A 208 11.35 6.60 2.52
CA LEU A 208 10.39 6.34 1.44
C LEU A 208 11.08 6.03 0.09
N TYR A 209 12.21 6.67 -0.16
CA TYR A 209 13.02 6.44 -1.34
C TYR A 209 14.14 5.42 -1.13
N GLY A 210 14.20 4.76 0.02
CA GLY A 210 15.33 3.92 0.40
C GLY A 210 16.64 4.70 0.64
N ALA A 211 16.55 6.02 0.85
CA ALA A 211 17.70 6.89 1.03
C ALA A 211 18.20 7.02 2.48
N ALA A 212 17.56 6.38 3.43
CA ALA A 212 18.09 6.27 4.78
C ALA A 212 19.26 5.28 4.80
N LYS A 213 20.45 5.72 5.21
CA LYS A 213 21.69 4.93 5.15
C LYS A 213 21.58 3.60 5.90
N GLU A 214 20.87 3.58 7.03
CA GLU A 214 20.66 2.39 7.85
C GLU A 214 19.75 1.36 7.16
N ILE A 215 18.81 1.82 6.35
CA ILE A 215 17.86 0.99 5.60
C ILE A 215 18.42 0.59 4.24
N ALA A 216 19.13 1.52 3.58
CA ALA A 216 19.74 1.22 2.27
C ALA A 216 20.80 0.11 2.36
N GLY A 217 21.50 -0.02 3.49
CA GLY A 217 22.56 -1.01 3.72
C GLY A 217 23.70 -0.97 2.69
N SER A 218 23.63 -0.04 1.72
CA SER A 218 24.57 0.14 0.63
C SER A 218 24.66 1.61 0.25
N THR A 219 25.88 2.14 0.15
CA THR A 219 26.13 3.49 -0.33
C THR A 219 25.59 3.69 -1.75
N PHE A 220 25.64 2.65 -2.59
CA PHE A 220 25.12 2.72 -3.95
C PHE A 220 23.61 2.93 -3.98
N LEU A 221 22.85 2.17 -3.20
CA LEU A 221 21.39 2.31 -3.10
C LEU A 221 21.00 3.68 -2.53
N PHE A 222 21.76 4.16 -1.55
CA PHE A 222 21.56 5.52 -1.02
C PHE A 222 21.75 6.57 -2.12
N VAL A 223 22.86 6.53 -2.86
CA VAL A 223 23.13 7.50 -3.95
C VAL A 223 22.08 7.41 -5.05
N LEU A 224 21.67 6.19 -5.43
CA LEU A 224 20.62 5.99 -6.43
C LEU A 224 19.29 6.63 -5.99
N SER A 225 18.91 6.47 -4.73
CA SER A 225 17.69 7.03 -4.16
C SER A 225 17.73 8.55 -4.11
N VAL A 226 18.87 9.13 -3.72
CA VAL A 226 19.09 10.58 -3.77
C VAL A 226 19.03 11.09 -5.22
N ALA A 227 19.61 10.37 -6.17
CA ALA A 227 19.54 10.73 -7.59
C ALA A 227 18.09 10.73 -8.10
N TRP A 228 17.25 9.77 -7.67
CA TRP A 228 15.83 9.72 -8.01
C TRP A 228 15.10 10.96 -7.48
N ILE A 229 15.33 11.35 -6.22
CA ILE A 229 14.74 12.57 -5.62
C ILE A 229 15.19 13.80 -6.40
N VAL A 230 16.48 13.93 -6.67
CA VAL A 230 17.03 15.09 -7.39
C VAL A 230 16.47 15.18 -8.80
N LEU A 231 16.34 14.07 -9.52
CA LEU A 231 15.70 14.02 -10.84
C LEU A 231 14.23 14.42 -10.77
N THR A 232 13.49 13.97 -9.75
CA THR A 232 12.09 14.36 -9.55
C THR A 232 11.96 15.87 -9.34
N ILE A 233 12.77 16.44 -8.45
CA ILE A 233 12.82 17.88 -8.20
C ILE A 233 13.24 18.63 -9.47
N GLY A 234 14.26 18.15 -10.18
CA GLY A 234 14.72 18.72 -11.44
C GLY A 234 13.63 18.77 -12.51
N CYS A 235 12.84 17.72 -12.65
CA CYS A 235 11.69 17.69 -13.57
C CYS A 235 10.61 18.69 -13.17
N ILE A 236 10.33 18.85 -11.87
CA ILE A 236 9.37 19.83 -11.36
C ILE A 236 9.87 21.25 -11.65
N VAL A 237 11.12 21.56 -11.29
CA VAL A 237 11.71 22.87 -11.52
C VAL A 237 11.72 23.21 -13.00
N TYR A 238 12.10 22.25 -13.86
CA TYR A 238 12.09 22.44 -15.32
C TYR A 238 10.69 22.81 -15.84
N ALA A 239 9.65 22.15 -15.33
CA ALA A 239 8.27 22.41 -15.73
C ALA A 239 7.80 23.84 -15.41
N TYR A 240 8.35 24.48 -14.37
CA TYR A 240 7.99 25.83 -13.97
C TYR A 240 8.90 26.92 -14.54
N THR A 241 10.15 26.60 -14.89
CA THR A 241 11.13 27.55 -15.38
C THR A 241 11.23 27.63 -16.91
N HIS A 242 10.69 26.66 -17.61
CA HIS A 242 10.76 26.56 -19.07
C HIS A 242 9.37 26.58 -19.73
N LYS A 243 9.34 26.86 -21.02
CA LYS A 243 8.11 26.72 -21.84
C LYS A 243 7.88 25.25 -22.13
N VAL A 244 6.92 24.67 -21.46
CA VAL A 244 6.49 23.28 -21.58
C VAL A 244 4.98 23.19 -21.87
N SER A 245 4.50 21.99 -22.22
CA SER A 245 3.05 21.78 -22.37
C SER A 245 2.31 21.98 -21.05
N GLU A 246 1.06 22.44 -21.14
CA GLU A 246 0.17 22.58 -19.97
C GLU A 246 -0.01 21.24 -19.21
N GLY A 247 -0.07 20.12 -19.96
CA GLY A 247 -0.13 18.79 -19.35
C GLY A 247 1.08 18.48 -18.47
N TYR A 248 2.29 18.83 -18.92
CA TYR A 248 3.48 18.64 -18.10
C TYR A 248 3.44 19.52 -16.83
N ARG A 249 3.04 20.78 -16.97
CA ARG A 249 2.93 21.69 -15.84
C ARG A 249 1.88 21.22 -14.81
N ARG A 250 0.71 20.75 -15.29
CA ARG A 250 -0.31 20.17 -14.40
C ARG A 250 0.21 18.93 -13.65
N LEU A 251 0.90 18.03 -14.35
CA LEU A 251 1.47 16.84 -13.72
C LEU A 251 2.54 17.20 -12.69
N ALA A 252 3.45 18.12 -13.02
CA ALA A 252 4.48 18.62 -12.08
C ALA A 252 3.85 19.27 -10.85
N GLY A 253 2.83 20.09 -11.06
CA GLY A 253 2.05 20.71 -9.98
C GLY A 253 1.38 19.67 -9.09
N PHE A 254 0.74 18.68 -9.70
CA PHE A 254 0.10 17.58 -8.97
C PHE A 254 1.10 16.80 -8.12
N VAL A 255 2.26 16.42 -8.67
CA VAL A 255 3.31 15.71 -7.93
C VAL A 255 3.83 16.58 -6.77
N SER A 256 4.09 17.88 -7.02
CA SER A 256 4.52 18.81 -5.98
C SER A 256 3.49 18.93 -4.85
N ALA A 257 2.21 19.11 -5.20
CA ALA A 257 1.13 19.20 -4.23
C ALA A 257 0.95 17.89 -3.44
N GLY A 258 1.16 16.74 -4.08
CA GLY A 258 1.17 15.45 -3.42
C GLY A 258 2.20 15.35 -2.30
N TYR A 259 3.43 15.82 -2.55
CA TYR A 259 4.46 15.89 -1.50
C TYR A 259 4.09 16.88 -0.39
N VAL A 260 3.55 18.05 -0.74
CA VAL A 260 3.11 19.03 0.25
C VAL A 260 2.01 18.44 1.14
N VAL A 261 0.98 17.82 0.56
CA VAL A 261 -0.10 17.19 1.33
C VAL A 261 0.44 16.09 2.23
N TYR A 262 1.34 15.25 1.72
CA TYR A 262 1.96 14.18 2.49
C TYR A 262 2.74 14.71 3.70
N ILE A 263 3.59 15.72 3.51
CA ILE A 263 4.36 16.35 4.58
C ILE A 263 3.43 17.01 5.59
N LEU A 264 2.43 17.78 5.12
CA LEU A 264 1.47 18.47 5.99
C LEU A 264 0.65 17.47 6.83
N LEU A 265 0.30 16.30 6.29
CA LEU A 265 -0.42 15.29 7.03
C LEU A 265 0.34 14.86 8.30
N TYR A 266 1.65 14.61 8.17
CA TYR A 266 2.49 14.25 9.32
C TYR A 266 2.84 15.44 10.23
N PHE A 267 2.90 16.64 9.66
CA PHE A 267 3.19 17.84 10.40
C PHE A 267 2.03 18.31 11.28
N LEU A 268 0.80 18.04 10.84
CA LEU A 268 -0.44 18.54 11.46
C LEU A 268 -1.26 17.46 12.19
N THR A 269 -0.82 16.21 12.18
CA THR A 269 -1.59 15.10 12.79
C THR A 269 -0.73 14.14 13.60
N TRP A 270 -1.36 13.39 14.49
CA TRP A 270 -0.69 12.32 15.26
C TRP A 270 -0.36 11.09 14.42
N MET A 271 -0.60 11.12 13.15
CA MET A 271 -0.39 9.97 12.28
C MET A 271 1.05 9.45 12.43
N THR A 272 1.20 8.21 12.84
CA THR A 272 2.50 7.55 12.85
C THR A 272 3.01 7.41 11.43
N PHE A 273 4.29 7.72 11.22
CA PHE A 273 4.89 7.53 9.91
C PHE A 273 4.80 6.06 9.48
N ASN A 274 4.35 5.86 8.26
CA ASN A 274 4.41 4.58 7.60
C ASN A 274 4.78 4.82 6.13
N GLU A 275 5.93 4.29 5.73
CA GLU A 275 6.53 4.46 4.40
C GLU A 275 5.55 4.18 3.26
N ARG A 276 4.72 3.14 3.42
CA ARG A 276 3.75 2.74 2.41
C ARG A 276 2.76 3.85 2.01
N TYR A 277 2.48 4.80 2.88
CA TYR A 277 1.54 5.89 2.55
C TYR A 277 2.11 6.88 1.53
N GLY A 278 3.43 7.01 1.46
CA GLY A 278 4.12 7.86 0.49
C GLY A 278 4.45 7.18 -0.84
N LEU A 279 4.19 5.87 -0.99
CA LEU A 279 4.53 5.13 -2.21
C LEU A 279 3.88 5.71 -3.47
N LEU A 280 2.64 6.22 -3.36
CA LEU A 280 1.98 6.88 -4.49
C LEU A 280 2.80 8.07 -5.01
N ASN A 281 3.32 8.91 -4.12
CA ASN A 281 4.14 10.08 -4.51
C ASN A 281 5.43 9.65 -5.21
N THR A 282 6.10 8.60 -4.72
CA THR A 282 7.31 8.05 -5.34
C THR A 282 7.02 7.54 -6.76
N VAL A 283 5.93 6.78 -6.92
CA VAL A 283 5.55 6.19 -8.22
C VAL A 283 5.12 7.26 -9.22
N LEU A 284 4.50 8.35 -8.77
CA LEU A 284 4.08 9.45 -9.63
C LEU A 284 5.25 10.26 -10.22
N SER A 285 6.48 10.07 -9.74
CA SER A 285 7.68 10.56 -10.42
C SER A 285 7.91 9.88 -11.78
N VAL A 286 7.47 8.64 -11.96
CA VAL A 286 7.67 7.88 -13.21
C VAL A 286 6.96 8.52 -14.41
N PRO A 287 5.66 8.83 -14.37
CA PRO A 287 5.02 9.59 -15.46
C PRO A 287 5.62 10.99 -15.65
N LEU A 288 6.10 11.61 -14.58
CA LEU A 288 6.81 12.90 -14.69
C LEU A 288 8.09 12.75 -15.52
N PHE A 289 8.90 11.71 -15.27
CA PHE A 289 10.09 11.38 -16.09
C PHE A 289 9.71 11.08 -17.54
N ALA A 290 8.61 10.34 -17.79
CA ALA A 290 8.16 10.04 -19.15
C ALA A 290 7.84 11.29 -19.96
N VAL A 291 7.18 12.27 -19.35
CA VAL A 291 6.87 13.56 -20.00
C VAL A 291 8.12 14.42 -20.11
N ALA A 292 9.00 14.44 -19.09
CA ALA A 292 10.26 15.16 -19.14
C ALA A 292 11.16 14.67 -20.28
N LEU A 293 11.28 13.36 -20.47
CA LEU A 293 12.03 12.77 -21.61
C LEU A 293 11.54 13.25 -22.97
N LYS A 294 10.24 13.55 -23.09
CA LYS A 294 9.66 14.12 -24.32
C LYS A 294 9.99 15.61 -24.46
N GLU A 295 9.87 16.40 -23.39
CA GLU A 295 9.82 17.85 -23.44
C GLU A 295 11.14 18.57 -23.14
N VAL A 296 12.06 17.90 -22.42
CA VAL A 296 13.37 18.49 -22.10
C VAL A 296 14.21 18.64 -23.38
N ARG A 297 14.64 19.87 -23.63
CA ARG A 297 15.43 20.25 -24.81
C ARG A 297 16.93 20.07 -24.56
N VAL A 298 17.39 18.85 -24.67
CA VAL A 298 18.80 18.46 -24.61
C VAL A 298 19.15 17.68 -25.88
N LYS A 299 20.44 17.71 -26.28
CA LYS A 299 20.91 16.93 -27.43
C LYS A 299 20.52 15.45 -27.25
N GLU A 300 19.97 14.84 -28.29
CA GLU A 300 19.34 13.51 -28.22
C GLU A 300 20.32 12.43 -27.74
N HIS A 301 21.60 12.51 -28.13
CA HIS A 301 22.61 11.58 -27.67
C HIS A 301 22.89 11.71 -26.16
N VAL A 302 22.87 12.93 -25.61
CA VAL A 302 23.03 13.20 -24.17
C VAL A 302 21.84 12.62 -23.41
N LYS A 303 20.62 12.88 -23.92
CA LYS A 303 19.39 12.32 -23.32
C LYS A 303 19.43 10.80 -23.27
N LYS A 304 19.79 10.15 -24.38
CA LYS A 304 19.94 8.68 -24.45
C LYS A 304 21.01 8.17 -23.49
N ALA A 305 22.18 8.81 -23.44
CA ALA A 305 23.25 8.41 -22.55
C ALA A 305 22.84 8.52 -21.06
N VAL A 306 22.27 9.66 -20.65
CA VAL A 306 21.79 9.86 -19.28
C VAL A 306 20.69 8.84 -18.92
N THR A 307 19.75 8.59 -19.83
CA THR A 307 18.70 7.60 -19.62
C THR A 307 19.28 6.19 -19.48
N ALA A 308 20.22 5.81 -20.34
CA ALA A 308 20.86 4.49 -20.30
C ALA A 308 21.65 4.30 -18.98
N VAL A 309 22.44 5.30 -18.57
CA VAL A 309 23.19 5.26 -17.32
C VAL A 309 22.24 5.15 -16.12
N PHE A 310 21.18 5.94 -16.12
CA PHE A 310 20.18 5.89 -15.02
C PHE A 310 19.49 4.52 -14.96
N LEU A 311 19.06 3.96 -16.10
CA LEU A 311 18.44 2.63 -16.13
C LEU A 311 19.41 1.53 -15.72
N ALA A 312 20.68 1.60 -16.13
CA ALA A 312 21.69 0.65 -15.71
C ALA A 312 21.95 0.73 -14.19
N ALA A 313 22.01 1.95 -13.64
CA ALA A 313 22.14 2.14 -12.20
C ALA A 313 20.90 1.61 -11.43
N VAL A 314 19.68 1.86 -11.94
CA VAL A 314 18.46 1.30 -11.37
C VAL A 314 18.47 -0.23 -11.44
N ALA A 315 18.86 -0.82 -12.57
CA ALA A 315 18.95 -2.28 -12.70
C ALA A 315 19.96 -2.88 -11.72
N ALA A 316 21.15 -2.26 -11.57
CA ALA A 316 22.13 -2.68 -10.57
C ALA A 316 21.59 -2.55 -9.13
N GLY A 317 20.88 -1.46 -8.84
CA GLY A 317 20.22 -1.28 -7.54
C GLY A 317 19.15 -2.34 -7.26
N CYS A 318 18.37 -2.74 -8.27
CA CYS A 318 17.42 -3.84 -8.16
C CYS A 318 18.10 -5.17 -7.82
N VAL A 319 19.18 -5.50 -8.51
CA VAL A 319 19.95 -6.72 -8.25
C VAL A 319 20.49 -6.71 -6.81
N LEU A 320 21.10 -5.61 -6.38
CA LEU A 320 21.63 -5.47 -5.02
C LEU A 320 20.53 -5.61 -3.96
N LEU A 321 19.37 -5.01 -4.18
CA LEU A 321 18.24 -5.14 -3.26
C LEU A 321 17.72 -6.58 -3.20
N LEU A 322 17.54 -7.22 -4.36
CA LEU A 322 17.07 -8.60 -4.43
C LEU A 322 18.06 -9.57 -3.78
N VAL A 323 19.37 -9.42 -4.03
CA VAL A 323 20.41 -10.24 -3.37
C VAL A 323 20.40 -10.03 -1.85
N ARG A 324 20.17 -8.80 -1.39
CA ARG A 324 20.07 -8.53 0.04
C ARG A 324 18.82 -9.16 0.66
N MET A 325 17.73 -9.23 -0.09
CA MET A 325 16.46 -9.84 0.35
C MET A 325 16.46 -11.36 0.12
N ASP A 326 17.41 -11.88 -0.66
CA ASP A 326 17.60 -13.32 -0.84
C ASP A 326 18.03 -13.94 0.48
N GLY A 327 17.38 -15.03 0.88
CA GLY A 327 17.62 -15.67 2.18
C GLY A 327 16.84 -15.06 3.35
N VAL A 328 16.13 -13.93 3.17
CA VAL A 328 15.17 -13.41 4.16
C VAL A 328 13.78 -13.95 3.84
N ASP A 329 13.59 -15.25 4.03
CA ASP A 329 12.25 -15.83 4.02
C ASP A 329 11.69 -15.83 5.45
N GLU A 330 11.06 -14.74 5.84
CA GLU A 330 10.38 -14.60 7.14
C GLU A 330 9.27 -15.65 7.35
N THR A 331 8.95 -16.43 6.32
CA THR A 331 7.91 -17.46 6.38
C THR A 331 8.47 -18.89 6.39
N LEU A 332 9.77 -19.05 6.22
CA LEU A 332 10.38 -20.38 6.07
C LEU A 332 10.04 -21.28 7.28
N GLU A 333 10.27 -20.79 8.47
CA GLU A 333 10.02 -21.56 9.68
C GLU A 333 8.53 -21.75 9.93
N LYS A 334 7.70 -20.74 9.69
CA LYS A 334 6.24 -20.87 9.75
C LYS A 334 5.71 -21.92 8.76
N ARG A 335 6.36 -22.09 7.61
CA ARG A 335 6.03 -23.17 6.65
C ARG A 335 6.34 -24.53 7.23
N VAL A 336 7.53 -24.70 7.85
CA VAL A 336 7.88 -25.95 8.54
C VAL A 336 6.87 -26.29 9.64
N ILE A 337 6.47 -25.27 10.41
CA ILE A 337 5.45 -25.43 11.45
C ILE A 337 4.11 -25.80 10.81
N ALA A 338 3.66 -25.12 9.77
CA ALA A 338 2.39 -25.42 9.09
C ALA A 338 2.36 -26.86 8.55
N ASP A 339 3.44 -27.29 7.87
CA ASP A 339 3.56 -28.65 7.34
C ASP A 339 3.51 -29.69 8.46
N LYS A 340 4.21 -29.45 9.57
CA LYS A 340 4.19 -30.32 10.76
C LYS A 340 2.79 -30.40 11.38
N MET A 341 2.13 -29.26 11.58
CA MET A 341 0.79 -29.23 12.15
C MET A 341 -0.22 -30.00 11.28
N VAL A 342 -0.16 -29.79 9.96
CA VAL A 342 -1.00 -30.57 9.02
C VAL A 342 -0.69 -32.08 9.09
N ALA A 343 0.58 -32.46 9.16
CA ALA A 343 0.99 -33.87 9.25
C ALA A 343 0.52 -34.54 10.55
N GLU A 344 0.45 -33.80 11.65
CA GLU A 344 -0.03 -34.28 12.96
C GLU A 344 -1.55 -34.17 13.14
N GLY A 345 -2.27 -33.70 12.11
CA GLY A 345 -3.73 -33.63 12.08
C GLY A 345 -4.31 -32.43 12.87
N TYR A 346 -3.56 -31.35 12.98
CA TYR A 346 -4.09 -30.08 13.49
C TYR A 346 -4.70 -29.29 12.33
N GLU A 347 -5.99 -29.02 12.40
CA GLU A 347 -6.73 -28.21 11.43
C GLU A 347 -7.04 -26.81 11.96
N ASN A 348 -6.82 -26.58 13.25
CA ASN A 348 -7.16 -25.34 13.93
C ASN A 348 -6.00 -24.83 14.78
N GLY A 349 -5.79 -23.52 14.80
CA GLY A 349 -4.76 -22.91 15.61
C GLY A 349 -5.12 -21.52 16.12
N TYR A 350 -4.41 -21.11 17.15
CA TYR A 350 -4.46 -19.78 17.73
C TYR A 350 -3.09 -19.11 17.61
N ALA A 351 -3.05 -17.84 17.29
CA ALA A 351 -1.83 -17.02 17.27
C ALA A 351 -2.17 -15.53 17.29
N THR A 352 -1.16 -14.70 17.48
CA THR A 352 -1.33 -13.27 17.21
C THR A 352 -1.51 -12.99 15.72
N PHE A 353 -2.01 -11.80 15.40
CA PHE A 353 -2.34 -11.39 14.04
C PHE A 353 -1.19 -11.58 13.02
N TRP A 354 0.03 -11.21 13.41
CA TRP A 354 1.19 -11.29 12.52
C TRP A 354 1.70 -12.71 12.30
N ASN A 355 1.37 -13.63 13.20
CA ASN A 355 1.77 -15.03 13.12
C ASN A 355 0.64 -15.93 12.60
N GLY A 356 -0.63 -15.58 12.86
CA GLY A 356 -1.77 -16.45 12.58
C GLY A 356 -2.18 -16.52 11.13
N ASN A 357 -2.56 -15.39 10.53
CA ASN A 357 -3.18 -15.38 9.20
C ASN A 357 -2.33 -16.03 8.10
N VAL A 358 -1.00 -15.93 8.20
CA VAL A 358 -0.08 -16.52 7.25
C VAL A 358 -0.10 -18.05 7.29
N MET A 359 -0.41 -18.68 8.44
CA MET A 359 -0.47 -20.13 8.59
C MET A 359 -1.56 -20.77 7.71
N THR A 360 -2.70 -20.08 7.54
CA THR A 360 -3.75 -20.51 6.62
C THR A 360 -3.26 -20.52 5.17
N GLU A 361 -2.54 -19.48 4.75
CA GLU A 361 -1.93 -19.43 3.40
C GLU A 361 -0.87 -20.54 3.22
N LEU A 362 0.05 -20.69 4.17
CA LEU A 362 1.16 -21.64 4.08
C LEU A 362 0.69 -23.09 4.08
N SER A 363 -0.37 -23.40 4.82
CA SER A 363 -0.99 -24.73 4.83
C SER A 363 -1.86 -25.03 3.60
N GLY A 364 -2.01 -24.08 2.67
CA GLY A 364 -2.92 -24.21 1.53
C GLY A 364 -4.39 -24.25 1.96
N GLY A 365 -4.76 -23.55 3.04
CA GLY A 365 -6.11 -23.49 3.59
C GLY A 365 -6.51 -24.68 4.46
N LYS A 366 -5.58 -25.58 4.80
CA LYS A 366 -5.86 -26.75 5.66
C LYS A 366 -5.92 -26.38 7.14
N ILE A 367 -5.25 -25.31 7.54
CA ILE A 367 -5.28 -24.77 8.90
C ILE A 367 -6.14 -23.52 8.93
N GLN A 368 -7.08 -23.47 9.85
CA GLN A 368 -7.87 -22.30 10.18
C GLN A 368 -7.32 -21.66 11.46
N MET A 369 -7.14 -20.32 11.44
CA MET A 369 -6.52 -19.62 12.56
C MET A 369 -7.49 -18.66 13.23
N TRP A 370 -7.61 -18.77 14.54
CA TRP A 370 -8.20 -17.78 15.45
C TRP A 370 -7.10 -16.82 15.89
N VAL A 371 -7.35 -15.53 15.78
CA VAL A 371 -6.28 -14.55 15.89
C VAL A 371 -6.50 -13.60 17.05
N TRP A 372 -5.48 -13.45 17.88
CA TRP A 372 -5.38 -12.45 18.94
C TRP A 372 -4.57 -11.22 18.48
N SER A 373 -4.50 -10.19 19.33
CA SER A 373 -3.52 -9.11 19.24
C SER A 373 -3.04 -8.72 20.63
N ASP A 374 -1.89 -8.07 20.71
CA ASP A 374 -1.39 -7.51 21.97
C ASP A 374 -2.43 -6.60 22.62
N ALA A 375 -3.16 -5.82 21.80
CA ALA A 375 -4.22 -4.96 22.28
C ALA A 375 -5.42 -5.74 22.87
N THR A 376 -5.73 -6.94 22.39
CA THR A 376 -6.76 -7.80 23.01
C THR A 376 -6.26 -8.36 24.34
N TRP A 377 -4.99 -8.71 24.43
CA TRP A 377 -4.37 -9.15 25.69
C TRP A 377 -4.38 -8.04 26.74
N ASP A 378 -4.01 -6.81 26.35
CA ASP A 378 -4.01 -5.66 27.27
C ASP A 378 -5.42 -5.29 27.77
N GLN A 379 -6.45 -5.45 26.92
CA GLN A 379 -7.82 -5.06 27.21
C GLN A 379 -8.63 -6.15 27.94
N HIS A 380 -8.40 -7.41 27.60
CA HIS A 380 -9.22 -8.55 28.04
C HIS A 380 -8.43 -9.57 28.87
N GLY A 381 -7.13 -9.31 29.12
CA GLY A 381 -6.28 -10.15 29.95
C GLY A 381 -6.19 -11.56 29.40
N THR A 382 -6.56 -12.52 30.25
CA THR A 382 -6.44 -13.96 29.97
C THR A 382 -7.64 -14.58 29.24
N ASP A 383 -8.62 -13.79 28.79
CA ASP A 383 -9.77 -14.31 28.03
C ASP A 383 -9.33 -14.82 26.65
N VAL A 384 -9.27 -16.14 26.51
CA VAL A 384 -8.90 -16.84 25.24
C VAL A 384 -9.88 -16.52 24.11
N ASP A 385 -11.14 -16.18 24.44
CA ASP A 385 -12.19 -15.88 23.46
C ASP A 385 -12.20 -14.44 22.96
N ALA A 386 -11.37 -13.58 23.51
CA ALA A 386 -11.20 -12.21 23.07
C ALA A 386 -10.44 -12.13 21.74
N MET A 387 -11.14 -12.34 20.64
CA MET A 387 -10.54 -12.36 19.30
C MET A 387 -10.25 -10.96 18.77
N TYR A 388 -9.17 -10.84 18.01
CA TYR A 388 -8.86 -9.66 17.24
C TYR A 388 -9.67 -9.63 15.95
N GLN A 389 -10.69 -8.79 15.88
CA GLN A 389 -11.70 -8.79 14.81
C GLN A 389 -11.21 -8.34 13.42
N TRP A 390 -9.94 -7.98 13.27
CA TRP A 390 -9.41 -7.56 11.98
C TRP A 390 -9.02 -8.74 11.10
N LEU A 391 -9.60 -8.82 9.89
CA LEU A 391 -9.36 -9.87 8.90
C LEU A 391 -9.67 -11.30 9.43
N GLN A 392 -10.63 -11.40 10.35
CA GLN A 392 -11.17 -12.66 10.84
C GLN A 392 -12.48 -13.01 10.13
N LEU A 393 -12.80 -14.28 10.09
CA LEU A 393 -14.16 -14.74 9.77
C LEU A 393 -15.09 -14.35 10.93
N THR A 394 -16.28 -13.88 10.61
CA THR A 394 -17.27 -13.55 11.64
C THR A 394 -17.72 -14.77 12.47
N SER A 395 -17.59 -15.98 11.90
CA SER A 395 -17.83 -17.22 12.64
C SER A 395 -16.86 -17.41 13.81
N HIS A 396 -15.65 -16.88 13.77
CA HIS A 396 -14.66 -16.99 14.86
C HIS A 396 -15.10 -16.26 16.14
N ASP A 397 -16.01 -15.30 16.06
CA ASP A 397 -16.58 -14.63 17.24
C ASP A 397 -17.55 -15.55 18.02
N THR A 398 -18.20 -16.48 17.33
CA THR A 398 -19.28 -17.31 17.90
C THR A 398 -19.02 -18.80 17.89
N GLU A 399 -18.20 -19.27 16.95
CA GLU A 399 -17.87 -20.69 16.80
C GLU A 399 -16.51 -20.97 17.42
N ARG A 400 -16.34 -22.17 17.96
CA ARG A 400 -15.08 -22.65 18.53
C ARG A 400 -14.54 -23.80 17.68
N PRO A 401 -13.21 -23.94 17.57
CA PRO A 401 -12.63 -25.01 16.80
C PRO A 401 -13.00 -26.38 17.36
N THR A 402 -13.17 -27.34 16.46
CA THR A 402 -13.39 -28.75 16.78
C THR A 402 -12.14 -29.57 16.50
N GLY A 403 -11.88 -30.61 17.29
CA GLY A 403 -10.68 -31.43 17.16
C GLY A 403 -9.44 -30.79 17.76
N LYS A 404 -8.27 -31.25 17.31
CA LYS A 404 -6.98 -30.79 17.82
C LYS A 404 -6.75 -29.31 17.54
N VAL A 405 -6.21 -28.62 18.54
CA VAL A 405 -5.90 -27.18 18.48
C VAL A 405 -4.44 -26.96 18.86
N PHE A 406 -3.76 -26.09 18.14
CA PHE A 406 -2.44 -25.63 18.54
C PHE A 406 -2.41 -24.13 18.84
N VAL A 407 -1.43 -23.68 19.62
CA VAL A 407 -1.15 -22.27 19.88
C VAL A 407 0.26 -21.97 19.40
N LEU A 408 0.41 -20.99 18.53
CA LEU A 408 1.69 -20.53 17.99
C LEU A 408 2.07 -19.20 18.62
N PHE A 409 3.21 -19.17 19.29
CA PHE A 409 3.85 -17.98 19.83
C PHE A 409 5.19 -17.74 19.14
N SER A 410 5.55 -16.48 18.89
CA SER A 410 6.97 -16.14 18.78
C SER A 410 7.66 -16.28 20.15
N ARG A 411 8.98 -16.35 20.19
CA ARG A 411 9.73 -16.41 21.46
C ARG A 411 9.43 -15.21 22.37
N GLU A 412 9.29 -14.04 21.81
CA GLU A 412 8.92 -12.84 22.53
C GLU A 412 7.52 -12.96 23.14
N GLU A 413 6.54 -13.38 22.34
CA GLU A 413 5.17 -13.60 22.79
C GLU A 413 5.09 -14.72 23.84
N PHE A 414 5.83 -15.80 23.67
CA PHE A 414 5.88 -16.89 24.65
C PHE A 414 6.38 -16.40 26.02
N GLY A 415 7.33 -15.45 26.00
CA GLY A 415 7.83 -14.82 27.24
C GLY A 415 6.89 -13.79 27.86
N ASN A 416 5.96 -13.20 27.10
CA ASN A 416 5.19 -12.02 27.49
C ASN A 416 3.66 -12.16 27.36
N ASN A 417 3.14 -13.37 27.04
CA ASN A 417 1.70 -13.59 26.94
C ASN A 417 0.99 -13.65 28.30
N PRO A 418 -0.33 -13.38 28.36
CA PRO A 418 -1.08 -13.34 29.63
C PRO A 418 -1.19 -14.70 30.32
N TRP A 419 -1.00 -15.81 29.60
CA TRP A 419 -1.10 -17.19 30.11
C TRP A 419 0.25 -17.80 30.49
N LYS A 420 1.32 -17.04 30.48
CA LYS A 420 2.70 -17.53 30.68
C LYS A 420 2.88 -18.46 31.90
N GLN A 421 2.18 -18.17 33.00
CA GLN A 421 2.28 -18.98 34.22
C GLN A 421 1.55 -20.31 34.14
N ASN A 422 0.62 -20.44 33.19
CA ASN A 422 -0.22 -21.63 33.00
C ASN A 422 0.30 -22.58 31.92
N LEU A 423 1.29 -22.13 31.12
CA LEU A 423 1.87 -22.93 30.04
C LEU A 423 2.67 -24.10 30.64
N GLN A 424 2.38 -25.31 30.16
CA GLN A 424 3.05 -26.53 30.61
C GLN A 424 4.10 -26.97 29.61
N PRO A 425 5.33 -27.33 30.02
CA PRO A 425 6.37 -27.81 29.12
C PRO A 425 5.97 -29.05 28.31
N GLU A 426 5.13 -29.90 28.87
CA GLU A 426 4.62 -31.13 28.23
C GLU A 426 3.67 -30.86 27.06
N ASP A 427 3.08 -29.67 26.98
CA ASP A 427 2.21 -29.27 25.87
C ASP A 427 3.01 -28.77 24.66
N VAL A 428 4.33 -28.56 24.79
CA VAL A 428 5.18 -28.08 23.70
C VAL A 428 5.38 -29.19 22.67
N ILE A 429 4.86 -28.98 21.47
CA ILE A 429 4.96 -29.93 20.34
C ILE A 429 6.00 -29.51 19.28
N TYR A 430 6.41 -28.22 19.31
CA TYR A 430 7.48 -27.70 18.48
C TYR A 430 8.14 -26.53 19.16
N GLU A 431 9.46 -26.46 19.04
CA GLU A 431 10.27 -25.38 19.62
C GLU A 431 11.48 -25.10 18.73
N SER A 432 11.78 -23.80 18.54
CA SER A 432 12.91 -23.31 17.77
C SER A 432 13.49 -22.03 18.39
N GLU A 433 14.42 -21.39 17.71
CA GLU A 433 14.95 -20.08 18.12
C GLU A 433 13.92 -18.96 17.98
N GLU A 434 12.96 -19.06 17.05
CA GLU A 434 11.97 -18.02 16.74
C GLU A 434 10.59 -18.31 17.30
N TYR A 435 10.18 -19.58 17.39
CA TYR A 435 8.81 -19.97 17.71
C TYR A 435 8.69 -21.08 18.75
N VAL A 436 7.56 -21.06 19.45
CA VAL A 436 7.09 -22.16 20.30
C VAL A 436 5.67 -22.49 19.90
N VAL A 437 5.37 -23.80 19.71
CA VAL A 437 4.02 -24.28 19.41
C VAL A 437 3.58 -25.24 20.49
N MET A 438 2.42 -24.96 21.06
CA MET A 438 1.77 -25.81 22.03
C MET A 438 0.60 -26.55 21.39
N GLY A 439 0.41 -27.81 21.73
CA GLY A 439 -0.63 -28.67 21.13
C GLY A 439 -1.60 -29.17 22.16
N TYR A 440 -2.89 -29.15 21.83
CA TYR A 440 -3.98 -29.58 22.69
C TYR A 440 -4.91 -30.54 21.94
N PRO A 441 -5.50 -31.52 22.62
CA PRO A 441 -6.43 -32.48 21.99
C PRO A 441 -7.73 -31.80 21.51
N ASP A 442 -8.13 -30.72 22.14
CA ASP A 442 -9.32 -29.93 21.79
C ASP A 442 -9.27 -28.51 22.41
N TYR A 443 -10.23 -27.68 21.96
CA TYR A 443 -10.37 -26.30 22.45
C TYR A 443 -10.63 -26.22 23.95
N ASN A 444 -11.46 -27.11 24.54
CA ASN A 444 -11.80 -27.02 25.95
C ASN A 444 -10.59 -27.30 26.82
N THR A 445 -9.77 -28.28 26.43
CA THR A 445 -8.51 -28.58 27.11
C THR A 445 -7.54 -27.40 27.01
N MET A 446 -7.38 -26.81 25.83
CA MET A 446 -6.57 -25.61 25.64
C MET A 446 -7.06 -24.47 26.55
N LYS A 447 -8.34 -24.15 26.52
CA LYS A 447 -8.92 -23.09 27.33
C LYS A 447 -8.75 -23.33 28.80
N ALA A 448 -9.05 -24.55 29.29
CA ALA A 448 -8.90 -24.92 30.69
C ALA A 448 -7.42 -24.83 31.16
N THR A 449 -6.47 -25.11 30.28
CA THR A 449 -5.04 -24.97 30.60
C THR A 449 -4.63 -23.50 30.65
N LEU A 450 -5.00 -22.70 29.65
CA LEU A 450 -4.59 -21.31 29.57
C LEU A 450 -5.24 -20.43 30.66
N GLU A 451 -6.49 -20.70 31.01
CA GLU A 451 -7.28 -19.90 31.99
C GLU A 451 -7.29 -20.52 33.40
N LYS A 452 -6.37 -21.42 33.73
CA LYS A 452 -6.41 -22.29 34.92
C LYS A 452 -6.51 -21.59 36.31
N ASP A 453 -6.04 -20.37 36.42
CA ASP A 453 -5.95 -19.65 37.71
C ASP A 453 -6.71 -18.29 37.68
N LEU A 454 -7.85 -18.26 37.04
CA LEU A 454 -8.73 -17.07 36.91
C LEU A 454 -9.93 -17.08 37.84
#